data_00142880490103ead82daa58dc4a5fc0
#
_entry.id   00142880490103ead82daa58dc4a5fc0
#
_cell.length_a   1.000
_cell.length_b   1.000
_cell.length_c   1.000
_cell.angle_alpha   90.00
_cell.angle_beta   90.00
_cell.angle_gamma   90.00
#
_symmetry.space_group_name_H-M   'P 1'
#
loop_
_entity.id
_entity.type
_entity.pdbx_description
1 polymer ?
#
loop_
_entity_poly.entity_id
_entity_poly.type
_entity_poly.pdbx_seq_one_letter_code
_entity_poly.pdbx_strand_id
1 'polypeptide(L)'
;YRMEEVPISTIQIGDTIEVRAGEKIPVDGVVCAAESFMTADAAYVDEAMISGEPTPAMKKAGDTVLAGTIPSQGKLRMRARQIGENTALAHIIRMVQEAQGSKAPVQRIVDRAARVFVPTVAAIALLTFCVWWAVGGNAALPHAILSAVAVLVIACPCAMGLATPTALMVGIGKAAQKQILIKDASALENLHKIQALVVDKTGTLTIPNPNIDFTRQSDIPLEERETLKPNAKEAIAQLQSAGIEVYMMSGDKEEAAHYWAAEAGIRNYRSK
;
A
#
# COMPACT_ATOMS: atom_id res chain seq x y z
N TYR A 1 -1.28 -8.36 -40.67
CA TYR A 1 -0.55 -8.69 -39.44
C TYR A 1 -0.92 -10.10 -39.00
N ARG A 2 0.08 -10.97 -38.74
CA ARG A 2 -0.12 -12.31 -38.20
C ARG A 2 -0.13 -12.21 -36.67
N MET A 3 -1.25 -12.59 -36.04
CA MET A 3 -1.32 -12.70 -34.57
C MET A 3 -0.73 -14.02 -34.14
N GLU A 4 0.10 -14.00 -33.12
CA GLU A 4 0.74 -15.16 -32.53
C GLU A 4 0.63 -15.06 -31.01
N GLU A 5 0.30 -16.17 -30.35
CA GLU A 5 0.32 -16.25 -28.89
C GLU A 5 1.76 -16.43 -28.42
N VAL A 6 2.22 -15.49 -27.62
CA VAL A 6 3.59 -15.47 -27.10
C VAL A 6 3.60 -15.40 -25.57
N PRO A 7 4.61 -15.96 -24.91
CA PRO A 7 4.79 -15.78 -23.48
C PRO A 7 4.97 -14.30 -23.12
N ILE A 8 4.44 -13.86 -21.96
CA ILE A 8 4.55 -12.48 -21.48
C ILE A 8 6.02 -12.02 -21.41
N SER A 9 6.95 -12.93 -21.10
CA SER A 9 8.38 -12.67 -21.02
C SER A 9 9.05 -12.27 -22.33
N THR A 10 8.40 -12.52 -23.48
CA THR A 10 8.94 -12.19 -24.81
C THR A 10 8.44 -10.86 -25.34
N ILE A 11 7.47 -10.23 -24.67
CA ILE A 11 6.91 -8.94 -25.06
C ILE A 11 7.98 -7.86 -24.96
N GLN A 12 8.08 -7.03 -26.00
CA GLN A 12 9.00 -5.88 -26.08
C GLN A 12 8.23 -4.56 -26.05
N ILE A 13 8.93 -3.50 -25.66
CA ILE A 13 8.37 -2.15 -25.73
C ILE A 13 8.08 -1.79 -27.18
N GLY A 14 6.85 -1.34 -27.45
CA GLY A 14 6.39 -1.00 -28.80
C GLY A 14 5.54 -2.10 -29.46
N ASP A 15 5.53 -3.31 -28.92
CA ASP A 15 4.69 -4.39 -29.43
C ASP A 15 3.21 -4.04 -29.32
N THR A 16 2.45 -4.43 -30.34
CA THR A 16 0.99 -4.30 -30.33
C THR A 16 0.37 -5.60 -29.84
N ILE A 17 -0.38 -5.51 -28.75
CA ILE A 17 -0.98 -6.64 -28.06
C ILE A 17 -2.50 -6.54 -28.18
N GLU A 18 -3.15 -7.64 -28.49
CA GLU A 18 -4.61 -7.77 -28.42
C GLU A 18 -4.98 -8.55 -27.15
N VAL A 19 -5.80 -7.94 -26.29
CA VAL A 19 -6.30 -8.54 -25.06
C VAL A 19 -7.80 -8.71 -25.19
N ARG A 20 -8.31 -9.91 -24.91
CA ARG A 20 -9.74 -10.22 -24.98
C ARG A 20 -10.45 -9.87 -23.67
N ALA A 21 -11.75 -9.67 -23.74
CA ALA A 21 -12.56 -9.50 -22.55
C ALA A 21 -12.39 -10.67 -21.58
N GLY A 22 -12.16 -10.36 -20.31
CA GLY A 22 -11.89 -11.34 -19.25
C GLY A 22 -10.42 -11.76 -19.12
N GLU A 23 -9.54 -11.42 -20.06
CA GLU A 23 -8.10 -11.68 -19.96
C GLU A 23 -7.39 -10.52 -19.21
N LYS A 24 -6.35 -10.84 -18.45
CA LYS A 24 -5.55 -9.82 -17.79
C LYS A 24 -4.61 -9.12 -18.76
N ILE A 25 -4.56 -7.80 -18.70
CA ILE A 25 -3.58 -6.99 -19.43
C ILE A 25 -2.18 -7.36 -18.93
N PRO A 26 -1.27 -7.80 -19.83
CA PRO A 26 0.02 -8.36 -19.40
C PRO A 26 1.08 -7.31 -19.02
N VAL A 27 1.02 -6.12 -19.60
CA VAL A 27 2.02 -5.04 -19.46
C VAL A 27 1.33 -3.68 -19.49
N ASP A 28 2.01 -2.62 -19.04
CA ASP A 28 1.47 -1.27 -19.14
C ASP A 28 1.61 -0.75 -20.58
N GLY A 29 0.59 -0.07 -21.05
CA GLY A 29 0.60 0.44 -22.43
C GLY A 29 -0.44 1.51 -22.70
N VAL A 30 -0.62 1.78 -23.98
CA VAL A 30 -1.57 2.77 -24.49
C VAL A 30 -2.50 2.12 -25.48
N VAL A 31 -3.78 2.40 -25.37
CA VAL A 31 -4.81 1.92 -26.29
C VAL A 31 -4.54 2.44 -27.69
N CYS A 32 -4.49 1.53 -28.66
CA CYS A 32 -4.35 1.88 -30.06
C CYS A 32 -5.71 2.24 -30.67
N ALA A 33 -5.72 3.16 -31.65
CA ALA A 33 -6.91 3.41 -32.44
C ALA A 33 -7.32 2.17 -33.23
N ALA A 34 -8.62 1.88 -33.32
CA ALA A 34 -9.13 0.79 -34.15
C ALA A 34 -8.92 1.12 -35.63
N GLU A 35 -8.28 0.19 -36.35
CA GLU A 35 -8.07 0.33 -37.81
C GLU A 35 -9.33 0.04 -38.61
N SER A 36 -10.44 -0.35 -38.00
CA SER A 36 -11.67 -0.75 -38.68
C SER A 36 -12.90 -0.09 -38.10
N PHE A 37 -13.78 0.42 -38.94
CA PHE A 37 -15.06 1.06 -38.62
C PHE A 37 -16.07 0.16 -37.85
N MET A 38 -15.74 -1.09 -37.54
CA MET A 38 -16.67 -2.07 -36.96
C MET A 38 -16.36 -2.45 -35.48
N THR A 39 -15.33 -1.90 -34.86
CA THR A 39 -15.04 -2.15 -33.44
C THR A 39 -15.17 -0.84 -32.68
N ALA A 40 -15.92 -0.87 -31.57
CA ALA A 40 -16.15 0.31 -30.73
C ALA A 40 -14.81 0.98 -30.35
N ASP A 41 -14.71 2.29 -30.56
CA ASP A 41 -13.52 3.09 -30.26
C ASP A 41 -13.20 3.19 -28.75
N ALA A 42 -13.96 2.52 -27.91
CA ALA A 42 -13.81 2.53 -26.47
C ALA A 42 -13.94 1.11 -25.90
N ALA A 43 -13.07 0.76 -24.97
CA ALA A 43 -13.14 -0.45 -24.19
C ALA A 43 -13.41 -0.10 -22.71
N TYR A 44 -14.22 -0.90 -22.04
CA TYR A 44 -14.40 -0.80 -20.60
C TYR A 44 -13.40 -1.72 -19.92
N VAL A 45 -12.58 -1.15 -19.03
CA VAL A 45 -11.52 -1.86 -18.32
C VAL A 45 -11.80 -1.81 -16.82
N ASP A 46 -11.87 -2.98 -16.20
CA ASP A 46 -11.94 -3.10 -14.75
C ASP A 46 -10.55 -2.84 -14.15
N GLU A 47 -10.41 -1.70 -13.52
CA GLU A 47 -9.19 -1.24 -12.85
C GLU A 47 -9.31 -1.31 -11.31
N ALA A 48 -10.36 -1.95 -10.79
CA ALA A 48 -10.65 -1.96 -9.35
C ALA A 48 -9.48 -2.46 -8.49
N MET A 49 -8.66 -3.38 -9.01
CA MET A 49 -7.47 -3.87 -8.31
C MET A 49 -6.37 -2.82 -8.15
N ILE A 50 -6.35 -1.78 -9.00
CA ILE A 50 -5.29 -0.76 -9.00
C ILE A 50 -5.85 0.60 -8.57
N SER A 51 -7.00 1.02 -9.13
CA SER A 51 -7.62 2.33 -8.85
C SER A 51 -8.54 2.32 -7.63
N GLY A 52 -9.14 1.17 -7.30
CA GLY A 52 -10.12 1.02 -6.24
C GLY A 52 -11.56 1.37 -6.63
N GLU A 53 -11.73 1.89 -7.80
CA GLU A 53 -13.05 2.21 -8.28
C GLU A 53 -13.76 0.96 -8.79
N PRO A 54 -14.93 0.60 -8.23
CA PRO A 54 -15.64 -0.63 -8.63
C PRO A 54 -16.28 -0.53 -10.03
N THR A 55 -16.34 0.67 -10.60
CA THR A 55 -16.94 0.91 -11.91
C THR A 55 -15.86 0.79 -12.99
N PRO A 56 -16.05 -0.05 -14.02
CA PRO A 56 -15.11 -0.15 -15.12
C PRO A 56 -14.90 1.20 -15.81
N ALA A 57 -13.64 1.57 -16.01
CA ALA A 57 -13.25 2.81 -16.67
C ALA A 57 -13.36 2.66 -18.19
N MET A 58 -13.98 3.65 -18.84
CA MET A 58 -14.01 3.71 -20.30
C MET A 58 -12.66 4.21 -20.81
N LYS A 59 -11.97 3.40 -21.62
CA LYS A 59 -10.68 3.72 -22.24
C LYS A 59 -10.86 3.96 -23.74
N LYS A 60 -10.33 5.07 -24.22
CA LYS A 60 -10.31 5.48 -25.63
C LYS A 60 -8.90 5.32 -26.20
N ALA A 61 -8.78 5.40 -27.53
CA ALA A 61 -7.48 5.48 -28.18
C ALA A 61 -6.62 6.60 -27.59
N GLY A 62 -5.39 6.27 -27.20
CA GLY A 62 -4.47 7.18 -26.53
C GLY A 62 -4.48 7.09 -25.00
N ASP A 63 -5.48 6.47 -24.38
CA ASP A 63 -5.54 6.30 -22.93
C ASP A 63 -4.57 5.21 -22.46
N THR A 64 -4.06 5.39 -21.24
CA THR A 64 -3.18 4.42 -20.60
C THR A 64 -3.98 3.27 -19.99
N VAL A 65 -3.47 2.06 -20.17
CA VAL A 65 -3.96 0.84 -19.53
C VAL A 65 -2.82 0.17 -18.75
N LEU A 66 -3.16 -0.44 -17.62
CA LEU A 66 -2.21 -0.94 -16.64
C LEU A 66 -2.20 -2.47 -16.59
N ALA A 67 -1.03 -3.05 -16.37
CA ALA A 67 -0.86 -4.49 -16.17
C ALA A 67 -1.72 -5.00 -15.00
N GLY A 68 -2.37 -6.14 -15.19
CA GLY A 68 -3.22 -6.77 -14.19
C GLY A 68 -4.69 -6.34 -14.22
N THR A 69 -5.06 -5.29 -14.95
CA THR A 69 -6.45 -4.87 -15.19
C THR A 69 -7.13 -5.76 -16.24
N ILE A 70 -8.45 -5.79 -16.29
CA ILE A 70 -9.21 -6.72 -17.11
C ILE A 70 -10.20 -5.96 -17.98
N PRO A 71 -10.12 -6.07 -19.32
CA PRO A 71 -11.17 -5.56 -20.20
C PRO A 71 -12.49 -6.30 -19.94
N SER A 72 -13.57 -5.53 -19.68
CA SER A 72 -14.89 -6.09 -19.36
C SER A 72 -15.68 -6.48 -20.60
N GLN A 73 -15.43 -5.81 -21.76
CA GLN A 73 -16.16 -6.03 -22.99
C GLN A 73 -15.24 -5.85 -24.21
N GLY A 74 -15.48 -6.67 -25.23
CA GLY A 74 -14.82 -6.55 -26.53
C GLY A 74 -13.37 -7.01 -26.55
N LYS A 75 -12.62 -6.43 -27.46
CA LYS A 75 -11.18 -6.65 -27.62
C LYS A 75 -10.46 -5.33 -27.47
N LEU A 76 -9.43 -5.32 -26.66
CA LEU A 76 -8.57 -4.17 -26.45
C LEU A 76 -7.26 -4.35 -27.23
N ARG A 77 -6.94 -3.43 -28.13
CA ARG A 77 -5.62 -3.33 -28.74
C ARG A 77 -4.81 -2.26 -28.02
N MET A 78 -3.62 -2.62 -27.59
CA MET A 78 -2.72 -1.73 -26.89
C MET A 78 -1.29 -1.85 -27.41
N ARG A 79 -0.53 -0.78 -27.28
CA ARG A 79 0.92 -0.79 -27.53
C ARG A 79 1.67 -0.79 -26.21
N ALA A 80 2.54 -1.76 -26.01
CA ALA A 80 3.35 -1.89 -24.80
C ALA A 80 4.27 -0.67 -24.60
N ARG A 81 4.26 -0.09 -23.42
CA ARG A 81 5.14 1.03 -22.99
C ARG A 81 6.07 0.66 -21.86
N GLN A 82 5.58 -0.07 -20.88
CA GLN A 82 6.38 -0.53 -19.74
C GLN A 82 6.17 -2.03 -19.56
N ILE A 83 7.25 -2.76 -19.37
CA ILE A 83 7.27 -4.22 -19.29
C ILE A 83 7.99 -4.69 -18.02
N GLY A 84 7.68 -5.89 -17.54
CA GLY A 84 8.36 -6.55 -16.43
C GLY A 84 8.31 -5.73 -15.14
N GLU A 85 9.48 -5.47 -14.55
CA GLU A 85 9.61 -4.77 -13.27
C GLU A 85 9.24 -3.27 -13.30
N ASN A 86 9.13 -2.69 -14.49
CA ASN A 86 8.79 -1.27 -14.66
C ASN A 86 7.28 -1.04 -14.73
N THR A 87 6.45 -2.08 -14.70
CA THR A 87 4.99 -1.92 -14.70
C THR A 87 4.50 -1.36 -13.36
N ALA A 88 3.36 -0.65 -13.39
CA ALA A 88 2.71 -0.13 -12.19
C ALA A 88 2.42 -1.24 -11.16
N LEU A 89 1.95 -2.39 -11.64
CA LEU A 89 1.69 -3.55 -10.79
C LEU A 89 2.98 -4.08 -10.13
N ALA A 90 4.09 -4.20 -10.87
CA ALA A 90 5.37 -4.64 -10.31
C ALA A 90 5.89 -3.66 -9.25
N HIS A 91 5.68 -2.36 -9.47
CA HIS A 91 6.04 -1.33 -8.49
C HIS A 91 5.23 -1.45 -7.20
N ILE A 92 3.91 -1.70 -7.28
CA ILE A 92 3.05 -1.96 -6.12
C ILE A 92 3.53 -3.21 -5.36
N ILE A 93 3.79 -4.32 -6.08
CA ILE A 93 4.29 -5.56 -5.47
C ILE A 93 5.61 -5.30 -4.73
N ARG A 94 6.54 -4.59 -5.34
CA ARG A 94 7.82 -4.25 -4.72
C ARG A 94 7.65 -3.42 -3.46
N MET A 95 6.80 -2.38 -3.47
CA MET A 95 6.51 -1.58 -2.28
C MET A 95 5.95 -2.42 -1.13
N VAL A 96 5.04 -3.35 -1.42
CA VAL A 96 4.48 -4.25 -0.40
C VAL A 96 5.56 -5.19 0.15
N GLN A 97 6.43 -5.74 -0.70
CA GLN A 97 7.55 -6.59 -0.28
C GLN A 97 8.57 -5.83 0.58
N GLU A 98 8.92 -4.61 0.20
CA GLU A 98 9.81 -3.73 0.97
C GLU A 98 9.21 -3.40 2.35
N ALA A 99 7.91 -3.08 2.39
CA ALA A 99 7.21 -2.82 3.64
C ALA A 99 7.18 -4.05 4.56
N GLN A 100 6.92 -5.24 3.99
CA GLN A 100 6.94 -6.50 4.74
C GLN A 100 8.33 -6.88 5.25
N GLY A 101 9.38 -6.52 4.51
CA GLY A 101 10.79 -6.72 4.89
C GLY A 101 11.29 -5.71 5.91
N SER A 102 10.61 -4.58 6.11
CA SER A 102 11.03 -3.55 7.05
C SER A 102 10.79 -3.99 8.50
N LYS A 103 11.78 -3.74 9.39
CA LYS A 103 11.66 -4.07 10.82
C LYS A 103 10.96 -2.95 11.56
N ALA A 104 9.80 -3.25 12.12
CA ALA A 104 9.11 -2.32 13.02
C ALA A 104 9.94 -1.99 14.28
N PRO A 105 9.79 -0.78 14.85
CA PRO A 105 10.46 -0.38 16.08
C PRO A 105 10.28 -1.36 17.24
N VAL A 106 9.08 -1.90 17.43
CA VAL A 106 8.79 -2.90 18.47
C VAL A 106 9.61 -4.18 18.29
N GLN A 107 9.85 -4.62 17.06
CA GLN A 107 10.68 -5.80 16.78
C GLN A 107 12.13 -5.57 17.21
N ARG A 108 12.68 -4.35 17.04
CA ARG A 108 14.03 -4.00 17.52
C ARG A 108 14.12 -4.05 19.04
N ILE A 109 13.04 -3.71 19.77
CA ILE A 109 12.99 -3.82 21.23
C ILE A 109 13.04 -5.29 21.65
N VAL A 110 12.24 -6.15 21.00
CA VAL A 110 12.24 -7.60 21.24
C VAL A 110 13.60 -8.21 20.95
N ASP A 111 14.23 -7.88 19.80
CA ASP A 111 15.57 -8.33 19.43
C ASP A 111 16.64 -7.90 20.46
N ARG A 112 16.51 -6.70 21.02
CA ARG A 112 17.42 -6.20 22.07
C ARG A 112 17.22 -6.95 23.38
N ALA A 113 15.98 -7.17 23.77
CA ALA A 113 15.67 -7.96 24.98
C ALA A 113 16.19 -9.39 24.83
N ALA A 114 15.98 -10.01 23.68
CA ALA A 114 16.44 -11.38 23.40
C ALA A 114 17.97 -11.52 23.48
N ARG A 115 18.73 -10.50 23.06
CA ARG A 115 20.21 -10.51 23.16
C ARG A 115 20.75 -10.62 24.59
N VAL A 116 20.01 -10.14 25.57
CA VAL A 116 20.38 -10.26 26.97
C VAL A 116 19.75 -11.51 27.58
N PHE A 117 18.50 -11.76 27.27
CA PHE A 117 17.71 -12.83 27.85
C PHE A 117 18.25 -14.23 27.47
N VAL A 118 18.57 -14.45 26.19
CA VAL A 118 19.03 -15.77 25.73
C VAL A 118 20.33 -16.21 26.39
N PRO A 119 21.40 -15.40 26.45
CA PRO A 119 22.61 -15.78 27.18
C PRO A 119 22.37 -16.00 28.67
N THR A 120 21.49 -15.21 29.30
CA THR A 120 21.16 -15.37 30.73
C THR A 120 20.48 -16.71 30.99
N VAL A 121 19.49 -17.09 30.16
CA VAL A 121 18.81 -18.37 30.27
C VAL A 121 19.77 -19.53 30.01
N ALA A 122 20.66 -19.39 29.02
CA ALA A 122 21.69 -20.40 28.74
C ALA A 122 22.62 -20.60 29.94
N ALA A 123 23.03 -19.53 30.60
CA ALA A 123 23.83 -19.59 31.81
C ALA A 123 23.09 -20.28 32.96
N ILE A 124 21.81 -19.99 33.17
CA ILE A 124 20.95 -20.64 34.16
C ILE A 124 20.80 -22.14 33.87
N ALA A 125 20.56 -22.50 32.61
CA ALA A 125 20.46 -23.91 32.20
C ALA A 125 21.74 -24.68 32.45
N LEU A 126 22.90 -24.07 32.15
CA LEU A 126 24.21 -24.67 32.42
C LEU A 126 24.42 -24.82 33.94
N LEU A 127 24.09 -23.84 34.71
CA LEU A 127 24.17 -23.89 36.18
C LEU A 127 23.25 -24.98 36.75
N THR A 128 22.03 -25.07 36.25
CA THR A 128 21.09 -26.14 36.62
C THR A 128 21.65 -27.51 36.32
N PHE A 129 22.25 -27.69 35.16
CA PHE A 129 22.94 -28.96 34.79
C PHE A 129 24.04 -29.26 35.75
N CYS A 130 24.96 -28.32 36.02
CA CYS A 130 26.10 -28.50 36.92
C CYS A 130 25.67 -28.84 38.33
N VAL A 131 24.65 -28.20 38.89
CA VAL A 131 24.14 -28.45 40.24
C VAL A 131 23.61 -29.89 40.36
N TRP A 132 22.74 -30.33 39.43
CA TRP A 132 22.19 -31.68 39.44
C TRP A 132 23.24 -32.73 39.27
N TRP A 133 24.24 -32.49 38.41
CA TRP A 133 25.35 -33.43 38.22
C TRP A 133 26.26 -33.49 39.42
N ALA A 134 26.57 -32.38 40.07
CA ALA A 134 27.43 -32.33 41.27
C ALA A 134 26.77 -33.00 42.48
N VAL A 135 25.45 -32.85 42.67
CA VAL A 135 24.73 -33.43 43.81
C VAL A 135 24.43 -34.90 43.62
N GLY A 136 24.07 -35.33 42.41
CA GLY A 136 23.62 -36.69 42.13
C GLY A 136 24.63 -37.61 41.39
N GLY A 137 25.82 -37.09 41.05
CA GLY A 137 26.85 -37.80 40.33
C GLY A 137 26.38 -38.36 38.97
N ASN A 138 27.04 -39.40 38.50
CA ASN A 138 26.75 -40.00 37.19
C ASN A 138 25.36 -40.62 37.09
N ALA A 139 24.77 -41.05 38.20
CA ALA A 139 23.40 -41.59 38.25
C ALA A 139 22.34 -40.54 37.96
N ALA A 140 22.60 -39.25 38.26
CA ALA A 140 21.68 -38.14 38.03
C ALA A 140 21.88 -37.49 36.67
N LEU A 141 22.79 -37.93 35.82
CA LEU A 141 23.08 -37.35 34.52
C LEU A 141 21.83 -37.20 33.61
N PRO A 142 20.93 -38.17 33.47
CA PRO A 142 19.70 -38.00 32.69
C PRO A 142 18.81 -36.92 33.25
N HIS A 143 18.72 -36.82 34.56
CA HIS A 143 17.92 -35.79 35.25
C HIS A 143 18.51 -34.36 35.08
N ALA A 144 19.82 -34.24 35.17
CA ALA A 144 20.55 -33.01 34.93
C ALA A 144 20.32 -32.47 33.50
N ILE A 145 20.41 -33.36 32.50
CA ILE A 145 20.13 -33.00 31.09
C ILE A 145 18.68 -32.58 30.91
N LEU A 146 17.74 -33.38 31.43
CA LEU A 146 16.31 -33.08 31.30
C LEU A 146 15.95 -31.73 31.93
N SER A 147 16.47 -31.44 33.10
CA SER A 147 16.23 -30.17 33.81
C SER A 147 16.82 -28.98 33.06
N ALA A 148 18.03 -29.10 32.52
CA ALA A 148 18.66 -28.03 31.73
C ALA A 148 17.88 -27.75 30.41
N VAL A 149 17.47 -28.83 29.72
CA VAL A 149 16.64 -28.71 28.50
C VAL A 149 15.26 -28.08 28.83
N ALA A 150 14.65 -28.48 29.94
CA ALA A 150 13.38 -27.88 30.39
C ALA A 150 13.50 -26.38 30.60
N VAL A 151 14.60 -25.91 31.25
CA VAL A 151 14.85 -24.47 31.40
C VAL A 151 14.95 -23.76 30.06
N LEU A 152 15.68 -24.33 29.09
CA LEU A 152 15.85 -23.73 27.76
C LEU A 152 14.52 -23.66 26.97
N VAL A 153 13.74 -24.74 27.01
CA VAL A 153 12.47 -24.82 26.26
C VAL A 153 11.39 -23.91 26.83
N ILE A 154 11.24 -23.91 28.18
CA ILE A 154 10.21 -23.11 28.84
C ILE A 154 10.51 -21.61 28.76
N ALA A 155 11.78 -21.23 28.83
CA ALA A 155 12.18 -19.84 28.80
C ALA A 155 12.24 -19.22 27.40
N CYS A 156 11.98 -19.97 26.36
CA CYS A 156 12.05 -19.43 24.99
C CYS A 156 10.95 -18.36 24.72
N PRO A 157 11.30 -17.10 24.42
CA PRO A 157 10.31 -16.09 24.03
C PRO A 157 9.94 -16.16 22.55
N CYS A 158 9.99 -17.35 21.93
CA CYS A 158 9.86 -17.55 20.49
C CYS A 158 8.52 -17.04 19.94
N ALA A 159 7.45 -17.19 20.70
CA ALA A 159 6.11 -16.69 20.32
C ALA A 159 6.08 -15.17 20.17
N MET A 160 6.76 -14.43 21.04
CA MET A 160 6.83 -12.98 21.00
C MET A 160 7.60 -12.48 19.76
N GLY A 161 8.65 -13.18 19.35
CA GLY A 161 9.43 -12.85 18.15
C GLY A 161 8.68 -13.07 16.84
N LEU A 162 7.66 -13.96 16.81
CA LEU A 162 6.87 -14.27 15.61
C LEU A 162 5.55 -13.49 15.55
N ALA A 163 4.94 -13.14 16.67
CA ALA A 163 3.63 -12.50 16.72
C ALA A 163 3.60 -11.16 16.02
N THR A 164 4.59 -10.30 16.28
CA THR A 164 4.63 -8.95 15.69
C THR A 164 4.83 -8.95 14.17
N PRO A 165 5.84 -9.66 13.60
CA PRO A 165 5.97 -9.75 12.14
C PRO A 165 4.73 -10.30 11.47
N THR A 166 4.11 -11.33 12.05
CA THR A 166 2.90 -11.95 11.47
C THR A 166 1.73 -10.96 11.47
N ALA A 167 1.50 -10.24 12.57
CA ALA A 167 0.45 -9.23 12.66
C ALA A 167 0.66 -8.09 11.64
N LEU A 168 1.90 -7.63 11.48
CA LEU A 168 2.26 -6.60 10.50
C LEU A 168 2.06 -7.09 9.07
N MET A 169 2.49 -8.31 8.73
CA MET A 169 2.26 -8.88 7.40
C MET A 169 0.79 -8.94 7.05
N VAL A 170 -0.05 -9.40 7.97
CA VAL A 170 -1.51 -9.44 7.77
C VAL A 170 -2.08 -8.03 7.64
N GLY A 171 -1.64 -7.08 8.48
CA GLY A 171 -2.06 -5.69 8.45
C GLY A 171 -1.71 -5.01 7.12
N ILE A 172 -0.45 -5.13 6.68
CA ILE A 172 0.03 -4.57 5.40
C ILE A 172 -0.72 -5.21 4.23
N GLY A 173 -0.93 -6.54 4.25
CA GLY A 173 -1.69 -7.23 3.22
C GLY A 173 -3.15 -6.77 3.11
N LYS A 174 -3.84 -6.58 4.25
CA LYS A 174 -5.21 -6.02 4.27
C LYS A 174 -5.26 -4.57 3.83
N ALA A 175 -4.25 -3.76 4.17
CA ALA A 175 -4.15 -2.38 3.70
C ALA A 175 -4.00 -2.34 2.18
N ALA A 176 -3.11 -3.16 1.62
CA ALA A 176 -2.90 -3.27 0.17
C ALA A 176 -4.17 -3.70 -0.57
N GLN A 177 -4.97 -4.64 -0.02
CA GLN A 177 -6.27 -5.03 -0.58
C GLN A 177 -7.29 -3.88 -0.61
N LYS A 178 -7.10 -2.89 0.27
CA LYS A 178 -7.89 -1.64 0.29
C LYS A 178 -7.15 -0.47 -0.39
N GLN A 179 -6.10 -0.77 -1.16
CA GLN A 179 -5.26 0.17 -1.92
C GLN A 179 -4.52 1.20 -1.06
N ILE A 180 -4.37 0.90 0.21
CA ILE A 180 -3.52 1.66 1.12
C ILE A 180 -2.14 1.01 1.08
N LEU A 181 -1.21 1.61 0.33
CA LEU A 181 0.15 1.12 0.21
C LEU A 181 1.00 1.64 1.38
N ILE A 182 1.38 0.73 2.25
CA ILE A 182 2.25 1.02 3.39
C ILE A 182 3.69 0.79 2.97
N LYS A 183 4.50 1.84 3.00
CA LYS A 183 5.91 1.80 2.59
C LYS A 183 6.84 1.30 3.69
N ASP A 184 6.48 1.48 4.96
CA ASP A 184 7.29 1.12 6.11
C ASP A 184 6.40 0.65 7.27
N ALA A 185 6.76 -0.48 7.88
CA ALA A 185 6.07 -1.04 9.03
C ALA A 185 6.04 -0.09 10.25
N SER A 186 7.05 0.79 10.39
CA SER A 186 7.08 1.79 11.46
C SER A 186 5.98 2.85 11.33
N ALA A 187 5.55 3.16 10.10
CA ALA A 187 4.41 4.05 9.87
C ALA A 187 3.12 3.43 10.44
N LEU A 188 2.90 2.14 10.20
CA LEU A 188 1.73 1.43 10.73
C LEU A 188 1.74 1.37 12.26
N GLU A 189 2.91 1.12 12.87
CA GLU A 189 3.07 1.09 14.33
C GLU A 189 2.82 2.45 14.97
N ASN A 190 3.25 3.56 14.33
CA ASN A 190 3.09 4.89 14.87
C ASN A 190 1.73 5.53 14.59
N LEU A 191 0.92 4.94 13.73
CA LEU A 191 -0.38 5.47 13.33
C LEU A 191 -1.30 5.74 14.53
N HIS A 192 -1.26 4.88 15.55
CA HIS A 192 -2.08 5.03 16.77
C HIS A 192 -1.65 6.21 17.67
N LYS A 193 -0.48 6.80 17.44
CA LYS A 193 0.07 7.94 18.22
C LYS A 193 -0.20 9.29 17.58
N ILE A 194 -0.83 9.30 16.39
CA ILE A 194 -1.08 10.54 15.66
C ILE A 194 -2.11 11.37 16.40
N GLN A 195 -1.76 12.62 16.69
CA GLN A 195 -2.62 13.61 17.31
C GLN A 195 -3.02 14.72 16.35
N ALA A 196 -2.23 14.93 15.31
CA ALA A 196 -2.48 15.93 14.29
C ALA A 196 -2.25 15.35 12.88
N LEU A 197 -3.10 15.73 11.95
CA LEU A 197 -3.01 15.35 10.55
C LEU A 197 -2.98 16.60 9.69
N VAL A 198 -1.99 16.69 8.82
CA VAL A 198 -1.93 17.75 7.80
C VAL A 198 -2.36 17.16 6.47
N VAL A 199 -3.37 17.76 5.86
CA VAL A 199 -3.96 17.33 4.59
C VAL A 199 -3.71 18.37 3.52
N ASP A 200 -3.22 17.95 2.36
CA ASP A 200 -3.15 18.82 1.20
C ASP A 200 -4.55 19.03 0.60
N LYS A 201 -4.80 20.22 0.06
CA LYS A 201 -6.08 20.55 -0.56
C LYS A 201 -6.25 19.85 -1.90
N THR A 202 -5.36 20.15 -2.85
CA THR A 202 -5.53 19.81 -4.27
C THR A 202 -5.24 18.34 -4.55
N GLY A 203 -6.21 17.65 -5.15
CA GLY A 203 -6.09 16.22 -5.46
C GLY A 203 -6.29 15.29 -4.25
N THR A 204 -6.22 15.82 -3.00
CA THR A 204 -6.47 15.06 -1.76
C THR A 204 -7.87 15.29 -1.23
N LEU A 205 -8.23 16.53 -0.90
CA LEU A 205 -9.58 16.91 -0.47
C LEU A 205 -10.48 17.26 -1.64
N THR A 206 -9.94 17.86 -2.70
CA THR A 206 -10.67 18.33 -3.87
C THR A 206 -10.30 17.54 -5.12
N ILE A 207 -11.23 17.56 -6.08
CA ILE A 207 -11.03 17.08 -7.45
C ILE A 207 -11.05 18.32 -8.34
N PRO A 208 -9.97 18.60 -9.10
CA PRO A 208 -9.96 19.69 -10.05
C PRO A 208 -10.92 19.41 -11.20
N ASN A 209 -11.60 20.44 -11.70
CA ASN A 209 -12.47 20.32 -12.85
C ASN A 209 -11.63 20.21 -14.14
N PRO A 210 -11.69 19.08 -14.87
CA PRO A 210 -10.84 18.84 -16.03
C PRO A 210 -11.18 19.70 -17.24
N ASN A 211 -12.35 20.38 -17.23
CA ASN A 211 -12.83 21.20 -18.34
C ASN A 211 -12.37 22.66 -18.25
N ILE A 212 -11.62 23.03 -17.23
CA ILE A 212 -11.16 24.40 -17.02
C ILE A 212 -9.75 24.59 -17.54
N ASP A 213 -9.59 25.62 -18.35
CA ASP A 213 -8.27 26.11 -18.77
C ASP A 213 -7.59 26.82 -17.60
N PHE A 214 -6.55 26.21 -17.07
CA PHE A 214 -5.76 26.72 -15.93
C PHE A 214 -5.11 28.08 -16.21
N THR A 215 -5.04 28.53 -17.47
CA THR A 215 -4.50 29.85 -17.83
C THR A 215 -5.45 31.01 -17.50
N ARG A 216 -6.74 30.71 -17.30
CA ARG A 216 -7.80 31.68 -16.97
C ARG A 216 -8.39 31.50 -15.58
N GLN A 217 -7.65 30.89 -14.69
CA GLN A 217 -8.14 30.48 -13.37
C GLN A 217 -8.59 31.63 -12.47
N SER A 218 -8.12 32.89 -12.71
CA SER A 218 -8.52 34.06 -11.91
C SER A 218 -9.97 34.49 -12.10
N ASP A 219 -10.58 34.19 -13.26
CA ASP A 219 -11.89 34.74 -13.65
C ASP A 219 -13.05 33.77 -13.39
N ILE A 220 -12.75 32.58 -12.94
CA ILE A 220 -13.72 31.50 -12.70
C ILE A 220 -14.04 31.43 -11.21
N PRO A 221 -15.32 31.29 -10.78
CA PRO A 221 -15.68 31.07 -9.38
C PRO A 221 -14.99 29.85 -8.78
N LEU A 222 -14.65 29.89 -7.49
CA LEU A 222 -13.93 28.78 -6.79
C LEU A 222 -14.69 27.47 -6.88
N GLU A 223 -16.01 27.51 -6.80
CA GLU A 223 -16.90 26.34 -6.85
C GLU A 223 -16.87 25.61 -8.21
N GLU A 224 -16.57 26.34 -9.28
CA GLU A 224 -16.47 25.77 -10.62
C GLU A 224 -15.09 25.18 -10.91
N ARG A 225 -14.05 25.66 -10.21
CA ARG A 225 -12.65 25.19 -10.43
C ARG A 225 -12.40 23.79 -9.90
N GLU A 226 -12.98 23.49 -8.77
CA GLU A 226 -12.76 22.26 -8.03
C GLU A 226 -14.05 21.85 -7.32
N THR A 227 -14.16 20.57 -6.99
CA THR A 227 -15.23 20.04 -6.15
C THR A 227 -14.64 19.24 -5.00
N LEU A 228 -15.28 19.27 -3.83
CA LEU A 228 -14.86 18.43 -2.71
C LEU A 228 -15.11 16.96 -3.06
N LYS A 229 -14.18 16.08 -2.69
CA LYS A 229 -14.39 14.63 -2.86
C LYS A 229 -15.63 14.20 -2.06
N PRO A 230 -16.45 13.26 -2.59
CA PRO A 230 -17.75 12.90 -2.00
C PRO A 230 -17.69 12.54 -0.51
N ASN A 231 -16.62 11.90 -0.06
CA ASN A 231 -16.47 11.43 1.33
C ASN A 231 -15.53 12.30 2.19
N ALA A 232 -15.01 13.43 1.65
CA ALA A 232 -14.00 14.22 2.35
C ALA A 232 -14.52 14.81 3.65
N LYS A 233 -15.70 15.41 3.63
CA LYS A 233 -16.33 16.04 4.81
C LYS A 233 -16.61 15.03 5.92
N GLU A 234 -17.12 13.87 5.56
CA GLU A 234 -17.39 12.79 6.51
C GLU A 234 -16.09 12.22 7.11
N ALA A 235 -15.08 12.00 6.28
CA ALA A 235 -13.77 11.52 6.74
C ALA A 235 -13.11 12.50 7.71
N ILE A 236 -13.16 13.80 7.44
CA ILE A 236 -12.66 14.83 8.35
C ILE A 236 -13.42 14.82 9.68
N ALA A 237 -14.76 14.74 9.64
CA ALA A 237 -15.57 14.68 10.86
C ALA A 237 -15.25 13.42 11.71
N GLN A 238 -15.02 12.27 11.06
CA GLN A 238 -14.61 11.04 11.75
C GLN A 238 -13.22 11.17 12.40
N LEU A 239 -12.25 11.77 11.71
CA LEU A 239 -10.92 12.03 12.28
C LEU A 239 -10.98 12.96 13.48
N GLN A 240 -11.75 14.04 13.39
CA GLN A 240 -11.94 14.99 14.49
C GLN A 240 -12.67 14.34 15.69
N SER A 241 -13.66 13.49 15.44
CA SER A 241 -14.35 12.74 16.49
C SER A 241 -13.43 11.73 17.20
N ALA A 242 -12.41 11.22 16.48
CA ALA A 242 -11.36 10.36 17.05
C ALA A 242 -10.29 11.16 17.82
N GLY A 243 -10.44 12.48 17.97
CA GLY A 243 -9.52 13.33 18.70
C GLY A 243 -8.28 13.78 17.91
N ILE A 244 -8.30 13.62 16.58
CA ILE A 244 -7.19 14.04 15.71
C ILE A 244 -7.45 15.48 15.25
N GLU A 245 -6.51 16.38 15.50
CA GLU A 245 -6.55 17.73 14.95
C GLU A 245 -6.22 17.71 13.45
N VAL A 246 -7.11 18.26 12.63
CA VAL A 246 -6.90 18.30 11.18
C VAL A 246 -6.52 19.70 10.74
N TYR A 247 -5.41 19.78 9.99
CA TYR A 247 -4.88 20.98 9.38
C TYR A 247 -4.90 20.84 7.85
N MET A 248 -5.42 21.83 7.15
CA MET A 248 -5.33 21.89 5.69
C MET A 248 -4.16 22.78 5.26
N MET A 249 -3.37 22.30 4.31
CA MET A 249 -2.35 23.10 3.64
C MET A 249 -2.72 23.26 2.17
N SER A 250 -2.54 24.49 1.64
CA SER A 250 -2.78 24.80 0.23
C SER A 250 -1.74 25.77 -0.29
N GLY A 251 -1.33 25.57 -1.55
CA GLY A 251 -0.54 26.55 -2.29
C GLY A 251 -1.36 27.70 -2.89
N ASP A 252 -2.67 27.72 -2.67
CA ASP A 252 -3.58 28.74 -3.18
C ASP A 252 -3.55 30.03 -2.36
N LYS A 253 -4.27 31.05 -2.87
CA LYS A 253 -4.54 32.30 -2.14
C LYS A 253 -5.40 32.01 -0.90
N GLU A 254 -5.27 32.86 0.10
CA GLU A 254 -5.95 32.72 1.39
C GLU A 254 -7.47 32.59 1.27
N GLU A 255 -8.11 33.34 0.38
CA GLU A 255 -9.57 33.28 0.14
C GLU A 255 -10.02 31.86 -0.29
N ALA A 256 -9.30 31.24 -1.22
CA ALA A 256 -9.60 29.90 -1.70
C ALA A 256 -9.32 28.83 -0.61
N ALA A 257 -8.24 28.98 0.13
CA ALA A 257 -7.92 28.09 1.22
C ALA A 257 -8.98 28.17 2.35
N HIS A 258 -9.41 29.36 2.70
CA HIS A 258 -10.48 29.58 3.67
C HIS A 258 -11.79 28.93 3.24
N TYR A 259 -12.20 29.15 1.99
CA TYR A 259 -13.43 28.58 1.44
C TYR A 259 -13.45 27.05 1.54
N TRP A 260 -12.40 26.39 1.04
CA TRP A 260 -12.33 24.93 1.03
C TRP A 260 -12.14 24.31 2.41
N ALA A 261 -11.44 25.00 3.32
CA ALA A 261 -11.32 24.56 4.71
C ALA A 261 -12.69 24.58 5.42
N ALA A 262 -13.46 25.68 5.23
CA ALA A 262 -14.81 25.81 5.78
C ALA A 262 -15.76 24.73 5.22
N GLU A 263 -15.72 24.50 3.90
CA GLU A 263 -16.55 23.50 3.22
C GLU A 263 -16.22 22.08 3.68
N ALA A 264 -14.94 21.78 3.90
CA ALA A 264 -14.49 20.48 4.43
C ALA A 264 -14.71 20.32 5.94
N GLY A 265 -15.09 21.40 6.68
CA GLY A 265 -15.23 21.37 8.13
C GLY A 265 -13.91 21.43 8.90
N ILE A 266 -12.85 21.96 8.29
CA ILE A 266 -11.51 22.10 8.90
C ILE A 266 -11.37 23.50 9.45
N ARG A 267 -11.02 23.62 10.75
CA ARG A 267 -10.81 24.93 11.41
C ARG A 267 -9.42 25.51 11.16
N ASN A 268 -8.42 24.65 11.06
CA ASN A 268 -7.02 25.06 10.97
C ASN A 268 -6.56 24.89 9.51
N TYR A 269 -6.17 25.99 8.86
CA TYR A 269 -5.62 25.94 7.51
C TYR A 269 -4.42 26.88 7.36
N ARG A 270 -3.56 26.58 6.39
CA ARG A 270 -2.49 27.46 5.93
C ARG A 270 -2.52 27.58 4.42
N SER A 271 -2.47 28.82 3.95
CA SER A 271 -2.26 29.21 2.55
C SER A 271 -0.82 29.65 2.32
N LYS A 272 -0.48 29.92 1.08
CA LYS A 272 0.82 30.44 0.66
C LYS A 272 0.89 31.95 0.88
#